data_c75442bfcc80bddca1cbb9fd632cde3e
#
_entry.id   c75442bfcc80bddca1cbb9fd632cde3e
#
_cell.length_a   1.000
_cell.length_b   1.000
_cell.length_c   1.000
_cell.angle_alpha   90.00
_cell.angle_beta   90.00
_cell.angle_gamma   90.00
#
_symmetry.space_group_name_H-M   'P 1'
#
loop_
_entity.id
_entity.type
_entity.pdbx_description
1 polymer ?
#
loop_
_entity_poly.entity_id
_entity_poly.type
_entity_poly.pdbx_seq_one_letter_code
_entity_poly.pdbx_strand_id
1 'polypeptide(L)'
;MLVCTVLAGCGAATEEQAGGPARPVDQVVPDAALATCVADAAGLPDATATATDAALAEITELHCDGQATGQRIASLEGVQALTALGELDAPRNAIADLTPLAELPALGTLTLTDNAVSDLSPLAGLGLSDLGLSLNPISDLRPLAGTTTLRALGVASAQVTDISALASHDGLASLDLSGNAITDVSPLAGLPNLDTLRLSRNAVVDPAPLGTVPTLLVLDLFGNQISDVTGLAGAPLLQELQLGANPLTDLTPLVQVRTLVNLGLDETDSIGLTGIEQLRAAGVSVNGLA
;
A
#
# COMPACT_ATOMS: atom_id res chain seq x y z
N MET A 1 -50.55 -69.42 4.59
CA MET A 1 -49.75 -69.31 3.37
C MET A 1 -50.00 -67.93 2.80
N LEU A 2 -49.19 -66.99 3.16
CA LEU A 2 -49.23 -65.61 2.73
C LEU A 2 -47.82 -65.21 2.36
N VAL A 3 -47.58 -64.90 1.12
CA VAL A 3 -46.30 -64.48 0.57
C VAL A 3 -46.22 -62.93 0.78
N CYS A 4 -45.25 -62.51 1.52
CA CYS A 4 -44.98 -61.09 1.71
C CYS A 4 -43.83 -60.71 0.76
N THR A 5 -44.13 -59.98 -0.30
CA THR A 5 -43.16 -59.38 -1.22
C THR A 5 -42.61 -58.09 -0.63
N VAL A 6 -41.34 -58.10 -0.31
CA VAL A 6 -40.59 -56.91 0.11
C VAL A 6 -40.13 -56.16 -1.17
N LEU A 7 -40.70 -54.97 -1.38
CA LEU A 7 -40.18 -54.00 -2.36
C LEU A 7 -39.06 -53.22 -1.68
N ALA A 8 -37.81 -53.52 -2.11
CA ALA A 8 -36.64 -52.68 -1.78
C ALA A 8 -36.68 -51.41 -2.63
N GLY A 9 -37.10 -50.32 -2.03
CA GLY A 9 -36.89 -48.95 -2.56
C GLY A 9 -35.50 -48.48 -2.20
N CYS A 10 -34.52 -48.56 -3.10
CA CYS A 10 -33.30 -47.80 -3.02
C CYS A 10 -33.63 -46.33 -3.28
N GLY A 11 -33.89 -45.61 -2.20
CA GLY A 11 -33.77 -44.15 -2.25
C GLY A 11 -32.28 -43.79 -2.30
N ALA A 12 -31.78 -43.43 -3.45
CA ALA A 12 -30.52 -42.70 -3.50
C ALA A 12 -30.74 -41.37 -2.73
N ALA A 13 -30.24 -41.34 -1.51
CA ALA A 13 -30.01 -40.08 -0.82
C ALA A 13 -28.96 -39.36 -1.68
N THR A 14 -29.41 -38.37 -2.44
CA THR A 14 -28.52 -37.35 -2.95
C THR A 14 -27.94 -36.68 -1.70
N GLU A 15 -26.65 -36.88 -1.46
CA GLU A 15 -25.88 -36.02 -0.56
C GLU A 15 -26.12 -34.60 -1.07
N GLU A 16 -26.92 -33.85 -0.35
CA GLU A 16 -27.09 -32.42 -0.51
C GLU A 16 -25.70 -31.83 -0.22
N GLN A 17 -24.98 -31.47 -1.30
CA GLN A 17 -23.63 -30.94 -1.22
C GLN A 17 -23.69 -29.70 -0.32
N ALA A 18 -23.00 -29.78 0.81
CA ALA A 18 -22.83 -28.72 1.79
C ALA A 18 -21.94 -27.59 1.22
N GLY A 19 -22.38 -26.88 0.18
CA GLY A 19 -21.57 -25.89 -0.52
C GLY A 19 -22.32 -24.94 -1.45
N GLY A 20 -23.66 -25.05 -1.51
CA GLY A 20 -24.45 -24.26 -2.46
C GLY A 20 -24.33 -24.76 -3.92
N PRO A 21 -25.09 -24.15 -4.87
CA PRO A 21 -25.06 -24.54 -6.28
C PRO A 21 -23.71 -24.20 -6.89
N ALA A 22 -23.14 -25.16 -7.66
CA ALA A 22 -21.94 -24.88 -8.45
C ALA A 22 -22.33 -24.03 -9.69
N ARG A 23 -21.60 -22.94 -9.90
CA ARG A 23 -21.79 -22.01 -11.03
C ARG A 23 -20.46 -21.78 -11.74
N PRO A 24 -20.45 -21.53 -13.08
CA PRO A 24 -19.26 -21.03 -13.76
C PRO A 24 -18.70 -19.79 -13.08
N VAL A 25 -17.37 -19.69 -12.96
CA VAL A 25 -16.71 -18.55 -12.30
C VAL A 25 -17.04 -17.24 -13.01
N ASP A 26 -17.10 -17.22 -14.34
CA ASP A 26 -17.48 -16.06 -15.16
C ASP A 26 -18.92 -15.56 -14.95
N GLN A 27 -19.79 -16.39 -14.35
CA GLN A 27 -21.13 -15.97 -13.94
C GLN A 27 -21.16 -15.36 -12.54
N VAL A 28 -20.16 -15.64 -11.71
CA VAL A 28 -19.99 -15.03 -10.38
C VAL A 28 -19.19 -13.73 -10.48
N VAL A 29 -18.15 -13.76 -11.30
CA VAL A 29 -17.21 -12.67 -11.54
C VAL A 29 -17.29 -12.28 -13.02
N PRO A 30 -18.05 -11.23 -13.38
CA PRO A 30 -18.33 -10.89 -14.78
C PRO A 30 -17.12 -10.33 -15.56
N ASP A 31 -16.13 -9.75 -14.89
CA ASP A 31 -14.90 -9.30 -15.56
C ASP A 31 -14.06 -10.51 -15.96
N ALA A 32 -13.79 -10.67 -17.25
CA ALA A 32 -13.14 -11.85 -17.79
C ALA A 32 -11.70 -12.04 -17.30
N ALA A 33 -10.97 -10.94 -17.06
CA ALA A 33 -9.61 -11.00 -16.53
C ALA A 33 -9.62 -11.41 -15.04
N LEU A 34 -10.53 -10.83 -14.25
CA LEU A 34 -10.73 -11.22 -12.86
C LEU A 34 -11.22 -12.65 -12.73
N ALA A 35 -12.19 -13.08 -13.57
CA ALA A 35 -12.69 -14.45 -13.58
C ALA A 35 -11.58 -15.47 -13.87
N THR A 36 -10.67 -15.16 -14.79
CA THR A 36 -9.49 -16.01 -15.05
C THR A 36 -8.59 -16.09 -13.83
N CYS A 37 -8.30 -14.96 -13.19
CA CYS A 37 -7.49 -14.93 -11.99
C CYS A 37 -8.12 -15.73 -10.83
N VAL A 38 -9.43 -15.60 -10.62
CA VAL A 38 -10.19 -16.37 -9.62
C VAL A 38 -10.19 -17.87 -9.94
N ALA A 39 -10.35 -18.24 -11.22
CA ALA A 39 -10.28 -19.65 -11.63
C ALA A 39 -8.89 -20.25 -11.35
N ASP A 40 -7.83 -19.52 -11.66
CA ASP A 40 -6.45 -19.93 -11.36
C ASP A 40 -6.23 -20.12 -9.86
N ALA A 41 -6.68 -19.18 -9.03
CA ALA A 41 -6.60 -19.26 -7.58
C ALA A 41 -7.41 -20.45 -7.01
N ALA A 42 -8.55 -20.78 -7.64
CA ALA A 42 -9.36 -21.95 -7.29
C ALA A 42 -8.81 -23.27 -7.83
N GLY A 43 -7.70 -23.27 -8.58
CA GLY A 43 -7.13 -24.46 -9.22
C GLY A 43 -7.99 -25.03 -10.35
N LEU A 44 -8.82 -24.18 -10.99
CA LEU A 44 -9.71 -24.57 -12.08
C LEU A 44 -9.01 -24.40 -13.45
N PRO A 45 -9.44 -25.16 -14.48
CA PRO A 45 -8.80 -25.08 -15.80
C PRO A 45 -9.02 -23.76 -16.53
N ASP A 46 -10.14 -23.09 -16.30
CA ASP A 46 -10.52 -21.79 -16.87
C ASP A 46 -11.74 -21.18 -16.17
N ALA A 47 -12.11 -19.95 -16.53
CA ALA A 47 -13.21 -19.20 -15.92
C ALA A 47 -14.61 -19.78 -16.22
N THR A 48 -14.75 -20.67 -17.22
CA THR A 48 -16.03 -21.35 -17.52
C THR A 48 -16.25 -22.61 -16.68
N ALA A 49 -15.20 -23.04 -15.96
CA ALA A 49 -15.31 -24.14 -15.01
C ALA A 49 -16.17 -23.73 -13.79
N THR A 50 -16.87 -24.71 -13.23
CA THR A 50 -17.81 -24.43 -12.14
C THR A 50 -17.13 -24.54 -10.77
N ALA A 51 -17.42 -23.58 -9.89
CA ALA A 51 -17.10 -23.62 -8.48
C ALA A 51 -18.36 -23.51 -7.63
N THR A 52 -18.35 -24.07 -6.42
CA THR A 52 -19.38 -23.83 -5.42
C THR A 52 -19.08 -22.51 -4.67
N ASP A 53 -20.11 -21.86 -4.12
CA ASP A 53 -19.92 -20.65 -3.30
C ASP A 53 -18.96 -20.93 -2.12
N ALA A 54 -19.02 -22.13 -1.52
CA ALA A 54 -18.09 -22.53 -0.46
C ALA A 54 -16.63 -22.64 -0.95
N ALA A 55 -16.40 -23.15 -2.16
CA ALA A 55 -15.03 -23.24 -2.69
C ALA A 55 -14.45 -21.84 -3.00
N LEU A 56 -15.27 -20.93 -3.50
CA LEU A 56 -14.85 -19.54 -3.71
C LEU A 56 -14.58 -18.81 -2.38
N ALA A 57 -15.40 -19.07 -1.37
CA ALA A 57 -15.24 -18.49 -0.04
C ALA A 57 -13.97 -18.95 0.71
N GLU A 58 -13.30 -20.02 0.28
CA GLU A 58 -12.04 -20.50 0.85
C GLU A 58 -10.79 -19.82 0.26
N ILE A 59 -10.93 -19.02 -0.82
CA ILE A 59 -9.81 -18.30 -1.43
C ILE A 59 -9.35 -17.20 -0.48
N THR A 60 -8.10 -17.27 -0.03
CA THR A 60 -7.49 -16.31 0.92
C THR A 60 -6.58 -15.29 0.27
N GLU A 61 -6.05 -15.59 -0.91
CA GLU A 61 -5.09 -14.77 -1.63
C GLU A 61 -5.45 -14.71 -3.11
N LEU A 62 -5.31 -13.53 -3.73
CA LEU A 62 -5.58 -13.33 -5.14
C LEU A 62 -4.51 -12.44 -5.75
N HIS A 63 -3.76 -12.99 -6.72
CA HIS A 63 -2.68 -12.26 -7.41
C HIS A 63 -3.01 -12.12 -8.91
N CYS A 64 -3.37 -10.92 -9.33
CA CYS A 64 -3.96 -10.62 -10.63
C CYS A 64 -3.22 -9.50 -11.35
N ASP A 65 -1.95 -9.71 -11.71
CA ASP A 65 -1.16 -8.71 -12.44
C ASP A 65 -1.65 -8.54 -13.89
N GLY A 66 -2.16 -7.35 -14.22
CA GLY A 66 -2.69 -7.05 -15.56
C GLY A 66 -1.66 -7.12 -16.69
N GLN A 67 -0.36 -7.04 -16.38
CA GLN A 67 0.71 -7.22 -17.37
C GLN A 67 1.01 -8.69 -17.65
N ALA A 68 0.87 -9.56 -16.66
CA ALA A 68 1.17 -10.98 -16.79
C ALA A 68 0.16 -11.69 -17.70
N THR A 69 -1.12 -11.30 -17.63
CA THR A 69 -2.21 -11.91 -18.41
C THR A 69 -2.44 -11.26 -19.77
N GLY A 70 -1.91 -10.04 -19.97
CA GLY A 70 -2.20 -9.21 -21.16
C GLY A 70 -3.65 -8.70 -21.22
N GLN A 71 -4.46 -8.96 -20.21
CA GLN A 71 -5.81 -8.45 -20.02
C GLN A 71 -5.88 -7.67 -18.71
N ARG A 72 -6.55 -6.51 -18.73
CA ARG A 72 -6.68 -5.66 -17.55
C ARG A 72 -8.05 -5.85 -16.91
N ILE A 73 -8.06 -6.08 -15.62
CA ILE A 73 -9.26 -6.05 -14.80
C ILE A 73 -9.78 -4.62 -14.75
N ALA A 74 -11.04 -4.43 -15.09
CA ALA A 74 -11.72 -3.14 -15.01
C ALA A 74 -12.78 -3.11 -13.89
N SER A 75 -13.32 -4.27 -13.49
CA SER A 75 -14.34 -4.39 -12.46
C SER A 75 -13.98 -5.46 -11.44
N LEU A 76 -14.19 -5.16 -10.17
CA LEU A 76 -14.07 -6.10 -9.06
C LEU A 76 -15.42 -6.75 -8.70
N GLU A 77 -16.48 -6.56 -9.50
CA GLU A 77 -17.78 -7.16 -9.23
C GLU A 77 -17.66 -8.68 -9.12
N GLY A 78 -18.28 -9.25 -8.08
CA GLY A 78 -18.22 -10.68 -7.79
C GLY A 78 -17.13 -11.08 -6.79
N VAL A 79 -16.14 -10.22 -6.51
CA VAL A 79 -15.10 -10.53 -5.51
C VAL A 79 -15.67 -10.72 -4.10
N GLN A 80 -16.87 -10.18 -3.84
CA GLN A 80 -17.61 -10.36 -2.58
C GLN A 80 -17.91 -11.83 -2.23
N ALA A 81 -17.88 -12.73 -3.24
CA ALA A 81 -18.02 -14.18 -3.01
C ALA A 81 -16.78 -14.79 -2.30
N LEU A 82 -15.64 -14.10 -2.33
CA LEU A 82 -14.37 -14.56 -1.74
C LEU A 82 -14.27 -14.09 -0.29
N THR A 83 -15.15 -14.57 0.57
CA THR A 83 -15.33 -14.03 1.94
C THR A 83 -14.13 -14.24 2.88
N ALA A 84 -13.23 -15.18 2.57
CA ALA A 84 -11.98 -15.39 3.30
C ALA A 84 -10.78 -14.61 2.70
N LEU A 85 -11.01 -13.79 1.65
CA LEU A 85 -9.93 -13.09 0.97
C LEU A 85 -9.23 -12.12 1.94
N GLY A 86 -7.99 -12.46 2.28
CA GLY A 86 -7.10 -11.68 3.16
C GLY A 86 -6.12 -10.80 2.40
N GLU A 87 -5.75 -11.22 1.19
CA GLU A 87 -4.81 -10.51 0.34
C GLU A 87 -5.33 -10.39 -1.10
N LEU A 88 -5.35 -9.17 -1.63
CA LEU A 88 -5.58 -8.88 -3.05
C LEU A 88 -4.41 -8.07 -3.60
N ASP A 89 -3.66 -8.68 -4.51
CA ASP A 89 -2.59 -8.04 -5.28
C ASP A 89 -2.99 -7.99 -6.76
N ALA A 90 -3.41 -6.80 -7.23
CA ALA A 90 -3.90 -6.60 -8.59
C ALA A 90 -3.28 -5.34 -9.24
N PRO A 91 -1.95 -5.27 -9.36
CA PRO A 91 -1.28 -4.12 -9.97
C PRO A 91 -1.48 -4.11 -11.49
N ARG A 92 -1.27 -2.92 -12.10
CA ARG A 92 -1.26 -2.71 -13.57
C ARG A 92 -2.55 -3.12 -14.27
N ASN A 93 -3.68 -2.85 -13.62
CA ASN A 93 -5.02 -3.07 -14.13
C ASN A 93 -5.72 -1.75 -14.53
N ALA A 94 -7.03 -1.74 -14.62
CA ALA A 94 -7.85 -0.57 -14.90
C ALA A 94 -8.97 -0.40 -13.85
N ILE A 95 -8.70 -0.86 -12.62
CA ILE A 95 -9.65 -0.85 -11.50
C ILE A 95 -9.86 0.59 -11.05
N ALA A 96 -11.14 1.00 -10.97
CA ALA A 96 -11.52 2.34 -10.50
C ALA A 96 -12.50 2.27 -9.32
N ASP A 97 -13.43 1.33 -9.34
CA ASP A 97 -14.46 1.15 -8.31
C ASP A 97 -14.03 0.09 -7.27
N LEU A 98 -13.89 0.52 -6.03
CA LEU A 98 -13.53 -0.33 -4.90
C LEU A 98 -14.75 -0.78 -4.07
N THR A 99 -15.97 -0.38 -4.45
CA THR A 99 -17.20 -0.74 -3.73
C THR A 99 -17.32 -2.24 -3.43
N PRO A 100 -16.93 -3.16 -4.35
CA PRO A 100 -16.99 -4.59 -4.08
C PRO A 100 -16.10 -5.07 -2.93
N LEU A 101 -15.06 -4.29 -2.55
CA LEU A 101 -14.15 -4.65 -1.46
C LEU A 101 -14.73 -4.32 -0.07
N ALA A 102 -15.70 -3.41 0.00
CA ALA A 102 -16.22 -2.89 1.28
C ALA A 102 -16.83 -3.99 2.18
N GLU A 103 -17.24 -5.13 1.60
CA GLU A 103 -17.85 -6.24 2.31
C GLU A 103 -16.89 -7.41 2.59
N LEU A 104 -15.58 -7.21 2.40
CA LEU A 104 -14.54 -8.24 2.65
C LEU A 104 -13.91 -8.07 4.04
N PRO A 105 -14.43 -8.74 5.07
CA PRO A 105 -14.02 -8.50 6.47
C PRO A 105 -12.62 -9.02 6.79
N ALA A 106 -12.12 -9.96 5.99
CA ALA A 106 -10.82 -10.58 6.19
C ALA A 106 -9.68 -9.82 5.49
N LEU A 107 -10.00 -8.85 4.59
CA LEU A 107 -9.03 -8.17 3.76
C LEU A 107 -8.07 -7.32 4.62
N GLY A 108 -6.81 -7.76 4.67
CA GLY A 108 -5.74 -7.12 5.43
C GLY A 108 -4.66 -6.51 4.55
N THR A 109 -4.43 -7.09 3.37
CA THR A 109 -3.43 -6.62 2.41
C THR A 109 -4.09 -6.30 1.07
N LEU A 110 -3.90 -5.07 0.58
CA LEU A 110 -4.46 -4.62 -0.71
C LEU A 110 -3.39 -3.88 -1.50
N THR A 111 -3.02 -4.42 -2.66
CA THR A 111 -2.10 -3.76 -3.61
C THR A 111 -2.81 -3.52 -4.95
N LEU A 112 -2.99 -2.24 -5.29
CA LEU A 112 -3.62 -1.78 -6.53
C LEU A 112 -2.73 -0.76 -7.26
N THR A 113 -1.42 -0.94 -7.21
CA THR A 113 -0.46 -0.06 -7.88
C THR A 113 -0.72 0.00 -9.39
N ASP A 114 -0.67 1.19 -10.00
CA ASP A 114 -0.91 1.43 -11.43
C ASP A 114 -2.31 0.95 -11.86
N ASN A 115 -3.31 1.63 -11.31
CA ASN A 115 -4.73 1.47 -11.61
C ASN A 115 -5.41 2.84 -11.84
N ALA A 116 -6.73 2.89 -11.79
CA ALA A 116 -7.52 4.11 -12.00
C ALA A 116 -8.31 4.54 -10.73
N VAL A 117 -7.84 4.13 -9.55
CA VAL A 117 -8.50 4.40 -8.26
C VAL A 117 -8.39 5.89 -7.91
N SER A 118 -9.51 6.50 -7.56
CA SER A 118 -9.55 7.89 -7.08
C SER A 118 -10.36 8.05 -5.79
N ASP A 119 -11.37 7.20 -5.56
CA ASP A 119 -12.21 7.20 -4.36
C ASP A 119 -11.81 6.05 -3.41
N LEU A 120 -11.37 6.42 -2.21
CA LEU A 120 -10.97 5.48 -1.15
C LEU A 120 -12.11 5.23 -0.13
N SER A 121 -13.29 5.83 -0.32
CA SER A 121 -14.41 5.70 0.62
C SER A 121 -14.81 4.24 0.90
N PRO A 122 -14.77 3.31 -0.09
CA PRO A 122 -15.09 1.91 0.17
C PRO A 122 -14.10 1.19 1.10
N LEU A 123 -12.90 1.74 1.30
CA LEU A 123 -11.88 1.16 2.20
C LEU A 123 -12.05 1.61 3.65
N ALA A 124 -12.92 2.60 3.90
CA ALA A 124 -13.17 3.10 5.24
C ALA A 124 -13.77 2.01 6.13
N GLY A 125 -13.07 1.69 7.22
CA GLY A 125 -13.54 0.67 8.18
C GLY A 125 -13.07 -0.76 7.91
N LEU A 126 -12.36 -1.02 6.81
CA LEU A 126 -11.64 -2.28 6.63
C LEU A 126 -10.43 -2.37 7.57
N GLY A 127 -10.11 -3.60 7.99
CA GLY A 127 -8.97 -3.89 8.86
C GLY A 127 -7.62 -3.92 8.17
N LEU A 128 -7.40 -3.07 7.15
CA LEU A 128 -6.19 -3.08 6.35
C LEU A 128 -4.94 -2.81 7.19
N SER A 129 -3.92 -3.65 7.02
CA SER A 129 -2.58 -3.47 7.57
C SER A 129 -1.59 -2.95 6.53
N ASP A 130 -1.73 -3.38 5.28
CA ASP A 130 -0.84 -3.05 4.18
C ASP A 130 -1.64 -2.56 2.97
N LEU A 131 -1.38 -1.33 2.52
CA LEU A 131 -2.13 -0.69 1.45
C LEU A 131 -1.20 -0.04 0.41
N GLY A 132 -1.14 -0.62 -0.78
CA GLY A 132 -0.36 -0.15 -1.92
C GLY A 132 -1.25 0.45 -3.01
N LEU A 133 -1.21 1.77 -3.17
CA LEU A 133 -2.05 2.54 -4.10
C LEU A 133 -1.24 3.45 -5.03
N SER A 134 0.06 3.28 -5.12
CA SER A 134 0.93 4.12 -5.95
C SER A 134 0.51 4.13 -7.41
N LEU A 135 0.78 5.24 -8.14
CA LEU A 135 0.40 5.39 -9.55
C LEU A 135 -1.13 5.30 -9.80
N ASN A 136 -1.91 5.88 -8.89
CA ASN A 136 -3.35 6.06 -9.02
C ASN A 136 -3.70 7.57 -8.93
N PRO A 137 -4.80 8.04 -9.53
CA PRO A 137 -5.19 9.46 -9.49
C PRO A 137 -5.86 9.86 -8.15
N ILE A 138 -5.21 9.51 -7.02
CA ILE A 138 -5.72 9.76 -5.66
C ILE A 138 -5.30 11.16 -5.21
N SER A 139 -6.25 11.96 -4.73
CA SER A 139 -5.99 13.28 -4.15
C SER A 139 -6.49 13.42 -2.71
N ASP A 140 -7.40 12.55 -2.27
CA ASP A 140 -8.05 12.62 -0.95
C ASP A 140 -7.76 11.38 -0.10
N LEU A 141 -7.04 11.57 1.00
CA LEU A 141 -6.76 10.51 1.98
C LEU A 141 -7.71 10.50 3.19
N ARG A 142 -8.67 11.42 3.27
CA ARG A 142 -9.60 11.50 4.42
C ARG A 142 -10.38 10.22 4.68
N PRO A 143 -10.77 9.41 3.68
CA PRO A 143 -11.42 8.12 3.94
C PRO A 143 -10.57 7.15 4.77
N LEU A 144 -9.23 7.30 4.75
CA LEU A 144 -8.33 6.45 5.52
C LEU A 144 -8.16 6.90 6.99
N ALA A 145 -8.68 8.06 7.40
CA ALA A 145 -8.46 8.60 8.75
C ALA A 145 -8.85 7.64 9.89
N GLY A 146 -9.80 6.72 9.64
CA GLY A 146 -10.23 5.69 10.59
C GLY A 146 -9.49 4.35 10.50
N THR A 147 -8.65 4.15 9.49
CA THR A 147 -7.95 2.88 9.22
C THR A 147 -6.64 2.82 10.02
N THR A 148 -6.74 2.92 11.34
CA THR A 148 -5.59 3.00 12.27
C THR A 148 -4.81 1.69 12.41
N THR A 149 -5.25 0.63 11.74
CA THR A 149 -4.55 -0.68 11.66
C THR A 149 -3.39 -0.67 10.68
N LEU A 150 -3.28 0.35 9.80
CA LEU A 150 -2.22 0.46 8.80
C LEU A 150 -0.82 0.44 9.42
N ARG A 151 0.02 -0.42 8.87
CA ARG A 151 1.46 -0.54 9.14
C ARG A 151 2.31 -0.09 7.95
N ALA A 152 1.81 -0.35 6.74
CA ALA A 152 2.44 0.11 5.52
C ALA A 152 1.42 0.80 4.61
N LEU A 153 1.77 1.99 4.10
CA LEU A 153 0.97 2.74 3.15
C LEU A 153 1.86 3.28 2.02
N GLY A 154 1.54 2.92 0.78
CA GLY A 154 2.17 3.45 -0.43
C GLY A 154 1.15 4.20 -1.28
N VAL A 155 1.34 5.53 -1.44
CA VAL A 155 0.55 6.40 -2.32
C VAL A 155 1.50 7.29 -3.13
N ALA A 156 2.52 6.67 -3.70
CA ALA A 156 3.49 7.40 -4.51
C ALA A 156 2.94 7.72 -5.90
N SER A 157 3.40 8.83 -6.48
CA SER A 157 3.01 9.28 -7.83
C SER A 157 1.48 9.38 -8.00
N ALA A 158 0.85 10.04 -7.03
CA ALA A 158 -0.57 10.38 -6.99
C ALA A 158 -0.75 11.91 -7.09
N GLN A 159 -1.81 12.45 -6.53
CA GLN A 159 -2.11 13.88 -6.56
C GLN A 159 -2.36 14.45 -5.14
N VAL A 160 -1.75 13.81 -4.14
CA VAL A 160 -1.95 14.13 -2.72
C VAL A 160 -1.27 15.46 -2.38
N THR A 161 -2.00 16.30 -1.66
CA THR A 161 -1.50 17.57 -1.08
C THR A 161 -1.68 17.62 0.43
N ASP A 162 -2.75 17.02 0.96
CA ASP A 162 -3.12 17.01 2.37
C ASP A 162 -2.99 15.60 2.95
N ILE A 163 -2.15 15.46 3.98
CA ILE A 163 -1.89 14.22 4.70
C ILE A 163 -2.38 14.28 6.15
N SER A 164 -3.23 15.24 6.50
CA SER A 164 -3.78 15.40 7.84
C SER A 164 -4.51 14.15 8.34
N ALA A 165 -5.09 13.37 7.44
CA ALA A 165 -5.73 12.08 7.75
C ALA A 165 -4.78 11.07 8.42
N LEU A 166 -3.46 11.20 8.25
CA LEU A 166 -2.47 10.26 8.75
C LEU A 166 -1.99 10.55 10.18
N ALA A 167 -2.38 11.69 10.77
CA ALA A 167 -1.87 12.16 12.07
C ALA A 167 -2.17 11.20 13.26
N SER A 168 -3.11 10.26 13.12
CA SER A 168 -3.48 9.31 14.19
C SER A 168 -3.12 7.86 13.86
N HIS A 169 -2.24 7.64 12.87
CA HIS A 169 -1.84 6.30 12.45
C HIS A 169 -0.62 5.82 13.25
N ASP A 170 -0.80 5.66 14.55
CA ASP A 170 0.28 5.27 15.48
C ASP A 170 0.94 3.93 15.11
N GLY A 171 0.21 3.05 14.39
CA GLY A 171 0.73 1.76 13.92
C GLY A 171 1.61 1.83 12.68
N LEU A 172 1.64 2.99 11.99
CA LEU A 172 2.31 3.13 10.71
C LEU A 172 3.83 3.05 10.87
N ALA A 173 4.45 2.08 10.20
CA ALA A 173 5.89 1.85 10.20
C ALA A 173 6.54 2.30 8.88
N SER A 174 5.90 2.01 7.75
CA SER A 174 6.41 2.38 6.43
C SER A 174 5.41 3.26 5.68
N LEU A 175 5.89 4.41 5.17
CA LEU A 175 5.06 5.35 4.42
C LEU A 175 5.80 5.84 3.17
N ASP A 176 5.22 5.60 2.00
CA ASP A 176 5.72 6.13 0.73
C ASP A 176 4.70 7.10 0.12
N LEU A 177 5.07 8.37 0.11
CA LEU A 177 4.32 9.50 -0.46
C LEU A 177 5.11 10.20 -1.57
N SER A 178 6.09 9.54 -2.15
CA SER A 178 6.96 10.11 -3.19
C SER A 178 6.16 10.60 -4.40
N GLY A 179 6.61 11.66 -5.06
CA GLY A 179 6.00 12.15 -6.31
C GLY A 179 4.59 12.71 -6.14
N ASN A 180 4.32 13.39 -5.05
CA ASN A 180 3.08 14.11 -4.77
C ASN A 180 3.30 15.63 -4.74
N ALA A 181 2.36 16.39 -4.19
CA ALA A 181 2.47 17.84 -4.04
C ALA A 181 2.34 18.29 -2.57
N ILE A 182 2.92 17.51 -1.64
CA ILE A 182 2.85 17.73 -0.20
C ILE A 182 3.79 18.87 0.18
N THR A 183 3.28 19.81 0.96
CA THR A 183 4.06 20.94 1.52
C THR A 183 4.18 20.86 3.04
N ASP A 184 3.16 20.38 3.74
CA ASP A 184 3.09 20.28 5.19
C ASP A 184 3.25 18.82 5.65
N VAL A 185 4.30 18.57 6.42
CA VAL A 185 4.61 17.27 7.01
C VAL A 185 4.33 17.22 8.51
N SER A 186 3.72 18.28 9.07
CA SER A 186 3.38 18.35 10.49
C SER A 186 2.45 17.21 10.96
N PRO A 187 1.54 16.63 10.13
CA PRO A 187 0.75 15.49 10.53
C PRO A 187 1.56 14.23 10.87
N LEU A 188 2.81 14.15 10.42
CA LEU A 188 3.69 13.00 10.70
C LEU A 188 4.53 13.18 11.97
N ALA A 189 4.45 14.36 12.61
CA ALA A 189 5.23 14.66 13.81
C ALA A 189 4.94 13.67 14.94
N GLY A 190 5.98 13.08 15.50
CA GLY A 190 5.88 12.22 16.68
C GLY A 190 5.19 10.87 16.47
N LEU A 191 4.91 10.43 15.21
CA LEU A 191 4.39 9.09 14.95
C LEU A 191 5.32 8.04 15.58
N PRO A 192 4.80 7.20 16.51
CA PRO A 192 5.67 6.46 17.43
C PRO A 192 6.36 5.24 16.82
N ASN A 193 5.89 4.77 15.66
CA ASN A 193 6.39 3.56 15.02
C ASN A 193 6.94 3.78 13.60
N LEU A 194 6.89 5.02 13.07
CA LEU A 194 7.31 5.30 11.70
C LEU A 194 8.85 5.20 11.58
N ASP A 195 9.34 4.18 10.92
CA ASP A 195 10.77 3.92 10.72
C ASP A 195 11.26 4.26 9.29
N THR A 196 10.39 4.10 8.30
CA THR A 196 10.72 4.37 6.89
C THR A 196 9.74 5.37 6.29
N LEU A 197 10.26 6.53 5.86
CA LEU A 197 9.47 7.58 5.23
C LEU A 197 10.10 8.02 3.91
N ARG A 198 9.31 7.93 2.84
CA ARG A 198 9.68 8.45 1.51
C ARG A 198 8.75 9.60 1.13
N LEU A 199 9.35 10.75 0.92
CA LEU A 199 8.73 12.01 0.50
C LEU A 199 9.45 12.63 -0.70
N SER A 200 10.22 11.83 -1.45
CA SER A 200 10.94 12.37 -2.60
C SER A 200 10.01 12.99 -3.63
N ARG A 201 10.49 14.06 -4.29
CA ARG A 201 9.74 14.76 -5.34
C ARG A 201 8.37 15.26 -4.85
N ASN A 202 8.41 16.01 -3.76
CA ASN A 202 7.30 16.78 -3.21
C ASN A 202 7.64 18.28 -3.18
N ALA A 203 6.90 19.07 -2.40
CA ALA A 203 7.12 20.52 -2.26
C ALA A 203 7.40 20.91 -0.79
N VAL A 204 8.01 20.01 -0.02
CA VAL A 204 8.34 20.25 1.40
C VAL A 204 9.41 21.33 1.51
N VAL A 205 9.15 22.33 2.34
CA VAL A 205 10.09 23.43 2.67
C VAL A 205 10.67 23.26 4.06
N ASP A 206 9.82 22.93 5.04
CA ASP A 206 10.22 22.74 6.44
C ASP A 206 10.13 21.26 6.84
N PRO A 207 11.28 20.57 7.02
CA PRO A 207 11.32 19.18 7.46
C PRO A 207 11.33 19.05 8.99
N ALA A 208 11.29 20.13 9.77
CA ALA A 208 11.44 20.11 11.23
C ALA A 208 10.48 19.16 11.96
N PRO A 209 9.20 19.00 11.56
CA PRO A 209 8.32 18.03 12.20
C PRO A 209 8.86 16.60 12.16
N LEU A 210 9.60 16.22 11.13
CA LEU A 210 10.16 14.86 10.97
C LEU A 210 11.30 14.57 11.96
N GLY A 211 12.00 15.61 12.44
CA GLY A 211 13.02 15.47 13.49
C GLY A 211 12.45 15.06 14.86
N THR A 212 11.13 15.09 15.01
CA THR A 212 10.44 14.67 16.25
C THR A 212 9.97 13.21 16.23
N VAL A 213 10.08 12.53 15.09
CA VAL A 213 9.67 11.12 14.92
C VAL A 213 10.70 10.22 15.61
N PRO A 214 10.34 9.51 16.68
CA PRO A 214 11.31 8.86 17.56
C PRO A 214 11.97 7.62 16.97
N THR A 215 11.36 7.00 15.99
CA THR A 215 11.76 5.70 15.41
C THR A 215 12.33 5.81 14.01
N LEU A 216 12.36 7.03 13.42
CA LEU A 216 12.72 7.22 12.01
C LEU A 216 14.17 6.81 11.75
N LEU A 217 14.34 5.79 10.89
CA LEU A 217 15.64 5.24 10.47
C LEU A 217 16.02 5.70 9.06
N VAL A 218 15.04 5.69 8.15
CA VAL A 218 15.22 6.00 6.72
C VAL A 218 14.30 7.13 6.32
N LEU A 219 14.88 8.22 5.82
CA LEU A 219 14.17 9.40 5.35
C LEU A 219 14.63 9.81 3.96
N ASP A 220 13.72 9.75 2.99
CA ASP A 220 13.97 10.24 1.64
C ASP A 220 13.21 11.55 1.38
N LEU A 221 13.95 12.63 1.24
CA LEU A 221 13.50 13.99 0.92
C LEU A 221 14.09 14.51 -0.39
N PHE A 222 14.59 13.63 -1.26
CA PHE A 222 15.15 14.01 -2.55
C PHE A 222 14.16 14.87 -3.36
N GLY A 223 14.63 15.94 -4.01
CA GLY A 223 13.81 16.73 -4.92
C GLY A 223 12.67 17.48 -4.25
N ASN A 224 12.94 18.14 -3.13
CA ASN A 224 12.04 19.02 -2.40
C ASN A 224 12.52 20.49 -2.48
N GLN A 225 12.03 21.35 -1.59
CA GLN A 225 12.37 22.78 -1.53
C GLN A 225 13.05 23.14 -0.19
N ILE A 226 13.79 22.19 0.39
CA ILE A 226 14.41 22.32 1.70
C ILE A 226 15.70 23.13 1.58
N SER A 227 15.81 24.20 2.34
CA SER A 227 17.05 25.01 2.48
C SER A 227 17.64 24.95 3.88
N ASP A 228 16.84 24.61 4.89
CA ASP A 228 17.24 24.51 6.29
C ASP A 228 16.95 23.11 6.82
N VAL A 229 17.99 22.44 7.34
CA VAL A 229 17.92 21.10 7.92
C VAL A 229 18.05 21.10 9.45
N THR A 230 18.01 22.29 10.09
CA THR A 230 18.20 22.44 11.54
C THR A 230 17.19 21.58 12.31
N GLY A 231 15.94 21.49 11.85
CA GLY A 231 14.90 20.71 12.50
C GLY A 231 15.17 19.20 12.52
N LEU A 232 15.94 18.67 11.57
CA LEU A 232 16.32 17.26 11.52
C LEU A 232 17.38 16.87 12.55
N ALA A 233 18.08 17.85 13.15
CA ALA A 233 19.09 17.60 14.19
C ALA A 233 18.51 16.88 15.42
N GLY A 234 17.18 16.92 15.60
CA GLY A 234 16.46 16.24 16.69
C GLY A 234 16.17 14.76 16.44
N ALA A 235 16.37 14.23 15.24
CA ALA A 235 16.03 12.85 14.89
C ALA A 235 16.93 11.83 15.61
N PRO A 236 16.41 11.05 16.58
CA PRO A 236 17.28 10.31 17.51
C PRO A 236 17.87 9.03 16.90
N LEU A 237 17.24 8.45 15.89
CA LEU A 237 17.63 7.16 15.31
C LEU A 237 17.94 7.22 13.81
N LEU A 238 17.87 8.38 13.16
CA LEU A 238 18.02 8.54 11.73
C LEU A 238 19.40 8.05 11.26
N GLN A 239 19.42 7.09 10.34
CA GLN A 239 20.62 6.44 9.81
C GLN A 239 20.84 6.76 8.34
N GLU A 240 19.78 6.83 7.55
CA GLU A 240 19.82 7.08 6.11
C GLU A 240 18.99 8.31 5.77
N LEU A 241 19.60 9.28 5.14
CA LEU A 241 18.96 10.54 4.74
C LEU A 241 19.29 10.87 3.29
N GLN A 242 18.26 11.05 2.45
CA GLN A 242 18.40 11.55 1.09
C GLN A 242 17.92 12.99 1.04
N LEU A 243 18.79 13.91 0.67
CA LEU A 243 18.52 15.35 0.56
C LEU A 243 18.91 15.93 -0.81
N GLY A 244 19.29 15.10 -1.75
CA GLY A 244 19.67 15.55 -3.09
C GLY A 244 18.58 16.38 -3.76
N ALA A 245 18.96 17.20 -4.75
CA ALA A 245 18.05 18.09 -5.49
C ALA A 245 17.20 19.01 -4.57
N ASN A 246 17.80 19.55 -3.50
CA ASN A 246 17.24 20.58 -2.62
C ASN A 246 18.12 21.82 -2.62
N PRO A 247 17.58 23.05 -2.39
CA PRO A 247 18.36 24.30 -2.35
C PRO A 247 19.13 24.48 -1.02
N LEU A 248 19.94 23.48 -0.66
CA LEU A 248 20.69 23.43 0.59
C LEU A 248 21.87 24.40 0.60
N THR A 249 22.15 25.00 1.74
CA THR A 249 23.32 25.88 1.95
C THR A 249 24.20 25.45 3.10
N ASP A 250 23.61 24.84 4.16
CA ASP A 250 24.33 24.42 5.35
C ASP A 250 23.85 23.07 5.87
N LEU A 251 24.76 22.10 5.97
CA LEU A 251 24.51 20.77 6.52
C LEU A 251 25.06 20.61 7.93
N THR A 252 25.70 21.67 8.50
CA THR A 252 26.31 21.62 9.83
C THR A 252 25.36 21.12 10.93
N PRO A 253 24.03 21.45 10.92
CA PRO A 253 23.10 20.93 11.93
C PRO A 253 23.03 19.39 11.97
N LEU A 254 23.21 18.71 10.84
CA LEU A 254 23.15 17.24 10.77
C LEU A 254 24.32 16.54 11.51
N VAL A 255 25.40 17.24 11.86
CA VAL A 255 26.49 16.70 12.69
C VAL A 255 25.98 16.28 14.08
N GLN A 256 24.84 16.82 14.51
CA GLN A 256 24.21 16.47 15.79
C GLN A 256 23.44 15.13 15.70
N VAL A 257 23.08 14.67 14.51
CA VAL A 257 22.43 13.36 14.30
C VAL A 257 23.48 12.25 14.36
N ARG A 258 23.79 11.81 15.57
CA ARG A 258 24.92 10.89 15.85
C ARG A 258 24.73 9.49 15.28
N THR A 259 23.52 9.15 14.90
CA THR A 259 23.14 7.87 14.30
C THR A 259 23.24 7.88 12.79
N LEU A 260 23.42 9.06 12.15
CA LEU A 260 23.49 9.19 10.70
C LEU A 260 24.72 8.47 10.16
N VAL A 261 24.48 7.54 9.23
CA VAL A 261 25.49 6.72 8.55
C VAL A 261 25.65 7.16 7.11
N ASN A 262 24.55 7.38 6.42
CA ASN A 262 24.52 7.69 4.99
C ASN A 262 23.75 8.98 4.71
N LEU A 263 24.37 9.89 3.97
CA LEU A 263 23.75 11.10 3.42
C LEU A 263 23.89 11.14 1.91
N GLY A 264 22.77 11.12 1.19
CA GLY A 264 22.71 11.26 -0.26
C GLY A 264 22.43 12.71 -0.64
N LEU A 265 23.24 13.26 -1.56
CA LEU A 265 23.19 14.62 -2.08
C LEU A 265 23.18 14.65 -3.60
N ASP A 266 22.65 13.62 -4.25
CA ASP A 266 22.56 13.55 -5.71
C ASP A 266 21.87 14.80 -6.29
N GLU A 267 22.35 15.29 -7.41
CA GLU A 267 21.84 16.51 -8.06
C GLU A 267 21.92 17.78 -7.19
N THR A 268 22.76 17.80 -6.14
CA THR A 268 23.00 18.99 -5.30
C THR A 268 24.24 19.72 -5.75
N ASP A 269 24.13 21.05 -5.96
CA ASP A 269 25.28 21.89 -6.17
C ASP A 269 26.11 21.99 -4.87
N SER A 270 27.33 21.50 -4.92
CA SER A 270 28.23 21.55 -3.76
C SER A 270 28.92 22.90 -3.57
N ILE A 271 28.77 23.86 -4.53
CA ILE A 271 29.41 25.17 -4.45
C ILE A 271 28.79 26.00 -3.32
N GLY A 272 29.57 26.28 -2.31
CA GLY A 272 29.13 27.04 -1.13
C GLY A 272 28.37 26.24 -0.09
N LEU A 273 28.13 24.95 -0.29
CA LEU A 273 27.50 24.08 0.69
C LEU A 273 28.46 23.79 1.85
N THR A 274 28.06 24.12 3.07
CA THR A 274 28.88 23.93 4.28
C THR A 274 28.47 22.66 5.02
N GLY A 275 29.33 22.16 5.93
CA GLY A 275 29.05 21.00 6.79
C GLY A 275 29.53 19.65 6.26
N ILE A 276 29.89 19.52 4.98
CA ILE A 276 30.29 18.25 4.37
C ILE A 276 31.50 17.61 5.07
N GLU A 277 32.56 18.41 5.27
CA GLU A 277 33.79 17.90 5.91
C GLU A 277 33.56 17.53 7.38
N GLN A 278 32.71 18.27 8.09
CA GLN A 278 32.34 17.96 9.46
C GLN A 278 31.55 16.64 9.54
N LEU A 279 30.63 16.37 8.61
CA LEU A 279 29.88 15.13 8.53
C LEU A 279 30.79 13.94 8.22
N ARG A 280 31.70 14.09 7.27
CA ARG A 280 32.73 13.06 6.96
C ARG A 280 33.65 12.80 8.16
N ALA A 281 34.05 13.85 8.88
CA ALA A 281 34.85 13.71 10.09
C ALA A 281 34.06 13.04 11.24
N ALA A 282 32.74 13.17 11.27
CA ALA A 282 31.85 12.46 12.18
C ALA A 282 31.58 10.99 11.76
N GLY A 283 32.11 10.55 10.61
CA GLY A 283 31.96 9.19 10.13
C GLY A 283 30.77 8.97 9.17
N VAL A 284 30.09 10.03 8.74
CA VAL A 284 28.97 9.95 7.79
C VAL A 284 29.51 9.74 6.38
N SER A 285 28.98 8.75 5.68
CA SER A 285 29.19 8.55 4.24
C SER A 285 28.37 9.57 3.46
N VAL A 286 29.04 10.55 2.82
CA VAL A 286 28.37 11.60 2.03
C VAL A 286 28.59 11.29 0.54
N ASN A 287 27.49 10.98 -0.15
CA ASN A 287 27.45 10.50 -1.53
C ASN A 287 26.73 11.49 -2.46
N GLY A 288 26.92 11.35 -3.78
CA GLY A 288 26.13 12.05 -4.80
C GLY A 288 26.49 13.52 -5.00
N LEU A 289 27.64 13.99 -4.51
CA LEU A 289 28.15 15.33 -4.82
C LEU A 289 28.71 15.36 -6.23
N ALA A 290 28.30 16.35 -7.03
CA ALA A 290 28.83 16.62 -8.39
C ALA A 290 30.16 17.41 -8.31
#